data_447324aec8928e74818afcebb1568bf1
#
_entry.id   447324aec8928e74818afcebb1568bf1
#
_cell.length_a   1.000
_cell.length_b   1.000
_cell.length_c   1.000
_cell.angle_alpha   90.00
_cell.angle_beta   90.00
_cell.angle_gamma   90.00
#
_symmetry.space_group_name_H-M   'P 1'
#
loop_
_entity.id
_entity.type
_entity.pdbx_description
1 polymer ?
#
loop_
_entity_poly.entity_id
_entity_poly.type
_entity_poly.pdbx_seq_one_letter_code
_entity_poly.pdbx_strand_id
1 'polypeptide(L)'
;RLGVFFSCVYLVLGVYQHQNIKEFIKKISIERGHKIERILLNPTIGNNILWRTVYQTSTTYYIDAVYSPIIGQIRFKKGTEVSFIDKETVFSDLPQDSLLRNDIRRFAYFSQNYIFLHPDYNNVIGDLRYGTLPYDYKALWGIQFDLKKPESHANFVNLRNFDQDYYSEFWKMLKGKF
;
A
#
# COMPACT_ATOMS: atom_id res chain seq x y z
N ARG A 1 -11.69 -17.08 -29.63
CA ARG A 1 -12.91 -17.09 -28.81
C ARG A 1 -12.68 -17.68 -27.41
N LEU A 2 -11.95 -18.80 -27.26
CA LEU A 2 -11.63 -19.40 -25.94
C LEU A 2 -10.79 -18.48 -25.04
N GLY A 3 -9.80 -17.78 -25.59
CA GLY A 3 -8.96 -16.84 -24.81
C GLY A 3 -9.76 -15.70 -24.17
N VAL A 4 -10.72 -15.13 -24.92
CA VAL A 4 -11.61 -14.09 -24.38
C VAL A 4 -12.47 -14.65 -23.24
N PHE A 5 -13.01 -15.86 -23.39
CA PHE A 5 -13.78 -16.51 -22.35
C PHE A 5 -12.96 -16.70 -21.05
N PHE A 6 -11.75 -17.25 -21.14
CA PHE A 6 -10.89 -17.41 -19.96
C PHE A 6 -10.48 -16.08 -19.34
N SER A 7 -10.24 -15.04 -20.15
CA SER A 7 -9.98 -13.68 -19.64
C SER A 7 -11.16 -13.14 -18.85
N CYS A 8 -12.38 -13.30 -19.36
CA CYS A 8 -13.59 -12.87 -18.64
C CYS A 8 -13.77 -13.64 -17.33
N VAL A 9 -13.58 -14.96 -17.32
CA VAL A 9 -13.63 -15.78 -16.10
C VAL A 9 -12.60 -15.29 -15.07
N TYR A 10 -11.36 -15.00 -15.51
CA TYR A 10 -10.31 -14.49 -14.63
C TYR A 10 -10.67 -13.11 -14.02
N LEU A 11 -11.26 -12.21 -14.81
CA LEU A 11 -11.71 -10.92 -14.31
C LEU A 11 -12.86 -11.07 -13.28
N VAL A 12 -13.84 -11.90 -13.55
CA VAL A 12 -14.96 -12.19 -12.62
C VAL A 12 -14.41 -12.78 -11.32
N LEU A 13 -13.45 -13.71 -11.40
CA LEU A 13 -12.77 -14.26 -10.23
C LEU A 13 -12.06 -13.17 -9.43
N GLY A 14 -11.38 -12.23 -10.10
CA GLY A 14 -10.72 -11.10 -9.45
C GLY A 14 -11.69 -10.22 -8.66
N VAL A 15 -12.86 -9.91 -9.25
CA VAL A 15 -13.92 -9.15 -8.57
C VAL A 15 -14.47 -9.91 -7.35
N TYR A 16 -14.74 -11.20 -7.51
CA TYR A 16 -15.20 -12.05 -6.41
C TYR A 16 -14.19 -12.10 -5.25
N GLN A 17 -12.92 -12.34 -5.56
CA GLN A 17 -11.83 -12.34 -4.57
C GLN A 17 -11.71 -11.00 -3.86
N HIS A 18 -11.77 -9.89 -4.60
CA HIS A 18 -11.71 -8.55 -4.02
C HIS A 18 -12.82 -8.32 -2.99
N GLN A 19 -14.06 -8.74 -3.27
CA GLN A 19 -15.19 -8.59 -2.33
C GLN A 19 -15.00 -9.48 -1.08
N ASN A 20 -14.59 -10.73 -1.25
CA ASN A 20 -14.33 -11.64 -0.13
C ASN A 20 -13.24 -11.07 0.81
N ILE A 21 -12.15 -10.57 0.25
CA ILE A 21 -11.06 -9.98 1.03
C ILE A 21 -11.51 -8.70 1.72
N LYS A 22 -12.32 -7.88 1.05
CA LYS A 22 -12.89 -6.67 1.65
C LYS A 22 -13.69 -6.99 2.91
N GLU A 23 -14.58 -7.96 2.83
CA GLU A 23 -15.39 -8.37 3.99
C GLU A 23 -14.53 -9.02 5.08
N PHE A 24 -13.50 -9.79 4.69
CA PHE A 24 -12.56 -10.37 5.63
C PHE A 24 -11.79 -9.27 6.41
N ILE A 25 -11.23 -8.27 5.72
CA ILE A 25 -10.50 -7.17 6.37
C ILE A 25 -11.41 -6.31 7.25
N LYS A 26 -12.67 -6.11 6.88
CA LYS A 26 -13.64 -5.44 7.76
C LYS A 26 -13.84 -6.19 9.07
N LYS A 27 -13.94 -7.53 9.04
CA LYS A 27 -14.02 -8.34 10.26
C LYS A 27 -12.77 -8.18 11.12
N ILE A 28 -11.58 -8.32 10.52
CA ILE A 28 -10.31 -8.11 11.23
C ILE A 28 -10.23 -6.72 11.86
N SER A 29 -10.67 -5.68 11.17
CA SER A 29 -10.66 -4.32 11.73
C SER A 29 -11.58 -4.17 12.95
N ILE A 30 -12.75 -4.79 12.92
CA ILE A 30 -13.69 -4.80 14.06
C ILE A 30 -13.08 -5.56 15.25
N GLU A 31 -12.47 -6.72 15.01
CA GLU A 31 -11.77 -7.50 16.04
C GLU A 31 -10.61 -6.72 16.69
N ARG A 32 -9.96 -5.85 15.91
CA ARG A 32 -8.91 -4.93 16.39
C ARG A 32 -9.47 -3.67 17.07
N GLY A 33 -10.79 -3.45 17.06
CA GLY A 33 -11.41 -2.22 17.56
C GLY A 33 -11.19 -1.00 16.68
N HIS A 34 -10.89 -1.20 15.40
CA HIS A 34 -10.57 -0.13 14.46
C HIS A 34 -11.79 0.29 13.63
N LYS A 35 -11.96 1.60 13.44
CA LYS A 35 -12.90 2.17 12.48
C LYS A 35 -12.18 2.47 11.18
N ILE A 36 -12.54 1.77 10.12
CA ILE A 36 -11.97 2.01 8.78
C ILE A 36 -12.58 3.28 8.18
N GLU A 37 -11.71 4.18 7.73
CA GLU A 37 -12.09 5.36 6.92
C GLU A 37 -11.91 5.09 5.44
N ARG A 38 -10.81 4.41 5.08
CA ARG A 38 -10.50 4.06 3.69
C ARG A 38 -9.85 2.68 3.65
N ILE A 39 -10.04 1.98 2.54
CA ILE A 39 -9.45 0.66 2.31
C ILE A 39 -8.92 0.57 0.88
N LEU A 40 -7.74 -0.01 0.74
CA LEU A 40 -7.10 -0.35 -0.52
C LEU A 40 -6.76 -1.83 -0.53
N LEU A 41 -7.16 -2.52 -1.59
CA LEU A 41 -6.93 -3.96 -1.76
C LEU A 41 -6.29 -4.16 -3.13
N ASN A 42 -5.02 -4.52 -3.14
CA ASN A 42 -4.26 -4.75 -4.37
C ASN A 42 -3.80 -6.21 -4.43
N PRO A 43 -4.12 -6.95 -5.50
CA PRO A 43 -3.48 -8.23 -5.73
C PRO A 43 -1.99 -8.01 -5.99
N THR A 44 -1.15 -8.96 -5.60
CA THR A 44 0.25 -8.93 -5.97
C THR A 44 0.44 -9.25 -7.45
N ILE A 45 1.58 -8.86 -8.02
CA ILE A 45 1.82 -8.97 -9.47
C ILE A 45 1.59 -10.39 -9.96
N GLY A 46 0.78 -10.51 -11.03
CA GLY A 46 0.58 -11.75 -11.77
C GLY A 46 -0.35 -12.77 -11.13
N ASN A 47 -1.08 -12.43 -10.06
CA ASN A 47 -2.03 -13.36 -9.45
C ASN A 47 -3.21 -12.64 -8.76
N ASN A 48 -4.26 -13.42 -8.44
CA ASN A 48 -5.44 -12.97 -7.69
C ASN A 48 -5.60 -13.75 -6.36
N ILE A 49 -4.54 -14.34 -5.83
CA ILE A 49 -4.60 -15.16 -4.61
C ILE A 49 -3.84 -14.57 -3.43
N LEU A 50 -2.79 -13.80 -3.68
CA LEU A 50 -2.03 -13.10 -2.65
C LEU A 50 -2.26 -11.59 -2.79
N TRP A 51 -2.69 -10.94 -1.72
CA TRP A 51 -3.13 -9.56 -1.71
C TRP A 51 -2.39 -8.74 -0.68
N ARG A 52 -2.04 -7.52 -1.06
CA ARG A 52 -1.68 -6.44 -0.16
C ARG A 52 -2.95 -5.71 0.22
N THR A 53 -3.21 -5.59 1.50
CA THR A 53 -4.35 -4.84 2.03
C THR A 53 -3.84 -3.69 2.87
N VAL A 54 -4.35 -2.50 2.62
CA VAL A 54 -4.04 -1.30 3.39
C VAL A 54 -5.35 -0.67 3.82
N TYR A 55 -5.57 -0.52 5.12
CA TYR A 55 -6.70 0.28 5.58
C TYR A 55 -6.22 1.42 6.48
N GLN A 56 -6.95 2.52 6.41
CA GLN A 56 -6.69 3.75 7.13
C GLN A 56 -7.72 3.91 8.24
N THR A 57 -7.24 4.27 9.41
CA THR A 57 -8.02 4.88 10.51
C THR A 57 -7.73 6.38 10.54
N SER A 58 -8.26 7.10 11.53
CA SER A 58 -7.99 8.54 11.70
C SER A 58 -6.51 8.91 11.87
N THR A 59 -5.69 7.98 12.35
CA THR A 59 -4.28 8.25 12.71
C THR A 59 -3.26 7.31 12.08
N THR A 60 -3.71 6.14 11.57
CA THR A 60 -2.78 5.05 11.25
C THR A 60 -3.21 4.30 10.00
N TYR A 61 -2.24 3.92 9.18
CA TYR A 61 -2.39 2.89 8.16
C TYR A 61 -1.96 1.54 8.70
N TYR A 62 -2.76 0.52 8.45
CA TYR A 62 -2.49 -0.88 8.73
C TYR A 62 -2.28 -1.62 7.42
N ILE A 63 -1.15 -2.28 7.30
CA ILE A 63 -0.74 -2.99 6.10
C ILE A 63 -0.68 -4.47 6.44
N ASP A 64 -1.48 -5.28 5.77
CA ASP A 64 -1.54 -6.72 6.02
C ASP A 64 -1.45 -7.49 4.71
N ALA A 65 -1.08 -8.78 4.79
CA ALA A 65 -1.13 -9.69 3.66
C ALA A 65 -2.28 -10.69 3.82
N VAL A 66 -3.01 -10.90 2.73
CA VAL A 66 -4.09 -11.88 2.67
C VAL A 66 -3.84 -12.85 1.54
N TYR A 67 -3.81 -14.13 1.86
CA TYR A 67 -3.84 -15.22 0.90
C TYR A 67 -5.28 -15.75 0.79
N SER A 68 -5.89 -15.59 -0.37
CA SER A 68 -7.24 -16.01 -0.66
C SER A 68 -7.21 -17.01 -1.83
N PRO A 69 -7.11 -18.32 -1.57
CA PRO A 69 -7.13 -19.32 -2.60
C PRO A 69 -8.52 -19.43 -3.25
N ILE A 70 -8.59 -19.99 -4.46
CA ILE A 70 -9.88 -20.25 -5.14
C ILE A 70 -10.70 -21.26 -4.35
N ILE A 71 -10.03 -22.26 -3.77
CA ILE A 71 -10.63 -23.30 -2.92
C ILE A 71 -9.84 -23.36 -1.63
N GLY A 72 -10.53 -23.29 -0.48
CA GLY A 72 -9.92 -23.37 0.84
C GLY A 72 -10.15 -22.12 1.68
N GLN A 73 -9.43 -22.04 2.79
CA GLN A 73 -9.59 -20.96 3.77
C GLN A 73 -8.68 -19.77 3.46
N ILE A 74 -9.19 -18.58 3.69
CA ILE A 74 -8.38 -17.37 3.68
C ILE A 74 -7.34 -17.46 4.81
N ARG A 75 -6.10 -17.12 4.50
CA ARG A 75 -5.01 -17.00 5.46
C ARG A 75 -4.56 -15.54 5.54
N PHE A 76 -4.12 -15.16 6.69
CA PHE A 76 -3.82 -13.78 7.01
C PHE A 76 -2.49 -13.68 7.75
N LYS A 77 -1.67 -12.72 7.32
CA LYS A 77 -0.46 -12.31 8.04
C LYS A 77 -0.63 -10.86 8.46
N LYS A 78 -0.68 -10.64 9.78
CA LYS A 78 -0.57 -9.28 10.33
C LYS A 78 0.77 -8.70 9.91
N GLY A 79 0.73 -7.53 9.31
CA GLY A 79 1.92 -6.84 8.86
C GLY A 79 2.25 -5.62 9.71
N THR A 80 2.69 -4.58 9.06
CA THR A 80 3.20 -3.36 9.69
C THR A 80 2.15 -2.27 9.75
N GLU A 81 2.43 -1.26 10.54
CA GLU A 81 1.61 -0.06 10.68
C GLU A 81 2.49 1.18 10.55
N VAL A 82 1.93 2.24 9.96
CA VAL A 82 2.59 3.55 9.84
C VAL A 82 1.59 4.66 10.09
N SER A 83 2.07 5.79 10.60
CA SER A 83 1.22 6.93 10.87
C SER A 83 0.60 7.49 9.59
N PHE A 84 -0.70 7.76 9.63
CA PHE A 84 -1.35 8.56 8.61
C PHE A 84 -0.83 10.00 8.68
N ILE A 85 -0.59 10.59 7.53
CA ILE A 85 -0.23 12.01 7.41
C ILE A 85 -1.25 12.74 6.53
N ASP A 86 -1.74 13.85 7.03
CA ASP A 86 -2.41 14.83 6.19
C ASP A 86 -1.39 15.83 5.67
N LYS A 87 -1.19 15.83 4.36
CA LYS A 87 -0.21 16.69 3.69
C LYS A 87 -0.43 18.20 3.92
N GLU A 88 -1.66 18.63 4.12
CA GLU A 88 -1.96 20.05 4.35
C GLU A 88 -1.57 20.47 5.77
N THR A 89 -1.73 19.58 6.75
CA THR A 89 -1.36 19.83 8.15
C THR A 89 0.13 19.65 8.38
N VAL A 90 0.71 18.53 7.92
CA VAL A 90 2.14 18.22 8.16
C VAL A 90 3.08 19.19 7.47
N PHE A 91 2.68 19.73 6.32
CA PHE A 91 3.47 20.69 5.54
C PHE A 91 2.88 22.10 5.55
N SER A 92 2.13 22.45 6.61
CA SER A 92 1.50 23.79 6.76
C SER A 92 2.48 24.95 6.69
N ASP A 93 3.71 24.74 7.18
CA ASP A 93 4.76 25.78 7.25
C ASP A 93 5.38 26.10 5.87
N LEU A 94 5.17 25.25 4.86
CA LEU A 94 5.60 25.55 3.51
C LEU A 94 4.72 26.64 2.88
N PRO A 95 5.33 27.63 2.19
CA PRO A 95 4.57 28.64 1.44
C PRO A 95 3.58 27.96 0.47
N GLN A 96 2.38 28.54 0.34
CA GLN A 96 1.28 27.94 -0.44
C GLN A 96 1.66 27.68 -1.91
N ASP A 97 2.44 28.60 -2.50
CA ASP A 97 2.82 28.56 -3.91
C ASP A 97 4.24 28.00 -4.14
N SER A 98 4.89 27.46 -3.09
CA SER A 98 6.24 26.92 -3.23
C SER A 98 6.28 25.68 -4.13
N LEU A 99 7.40 25.50 -4.84
CA LEU A 99 7.61 24.35 -5.71
C LEU A 99 7.49 23.02 -4.93
N LEU A 100 8.11 22.97 -3.77
CA LEU A 100 8.09 21.78 -2.91
C LEU A 100 6.67 21.40 -2.49
N ARG A 101 5.85 22.37 -2.06
CA ARG A 101 4.46 22.10 -1.67
C ARG A 101 3.64 21.57 -2.84
N ASN A 102 3.84 22.13 -4.03
CA ASN A 102 3.19 21.65 -5.24
C ASN A 102 3.62 20.22 -5.59
N ASP A 103 4.90 19.89 -5.46
CA ASP A 103 5.38 18.51 -5.71
C ASP A 103 4.81 17.51 -4.71
N ILE A 104 4.73 17.85 -3.43
CA ILE A 104 4.08 17.00 -2.41
C ILE A 104 2.60 16.78 -2.73
N ARG A 105 1.87 17.82 -3.15
CA ARG A 105 0.46 17.70 -3.56
C ARG A 105 0.31 16.81 -4.78
N ARG A 106 1.18 16.96 -5.79
CA ARG A 106 1.18 16.14 -7.01
C ARG A 106 1.49 14.67 -6.69
N PHE A 107 2.48 14.42 -5.83
CA PHE A 107 2.81 13.07 -5.40
C PHE A 107 1.66 12.44 -4.60
N ALA A 108 1.04 13.19 -3.69
CA ALA A 108 -0.12 12.73 -2.94
C ALA A 108 -1.31 12.41 -3.86
N TYR A 109 -1.58 13.25 -4.86
CA TYR A 109 -2.59 12.98 -5.87
C TYR A 109 -2.28 11.72 -6.66
N PHE A 110 -1.05 11.57 -7.16
CA PHE A 110 -0.58 10.37 -7.86
C PHE A 110 -0.75 9.11 -6.99
N SER A 111 -0.42 9.19 -5.71
CA SER A 111 -0.53 8.10 -4.74
C SER A 111 -1.95 7.92 -4.19
N GLN A 112 -2.95 8.61 -4.74
CA GLN A 112 -4.33 8.59 -4.24
C GLN A 112 -4.43 8.92 -2.74
N ASN A 113 -3.55 9.79 -2.24
CA ASN A 113 -3.35 10.13 -0.83
C ASN A 113 -2.99 8.94 0.10
N TYR A 114 -2.50 7.82 -0.45
CA TYR A 114 -1.87 6.77 0.36
C TYR A 114 -0.39 7.07 0.53
N ILE A 115 -0.10 8.14 1.26
CA ILE A 115 1.26 8.63 1.52
C ILE A 115 1.56 8.55 3.01
N PHE A 116 2.83 8.34 3.34
CA PHE A 116 3.35 8.31 4.70
C PHE A 116 4.77 8.84 4.75
N LEU A 117 5.20 9.33 5.91
CA LEU A 117 6.62 9.63 6.15
C LEU A 117 7.36 8.32 6.41
N HIS A 118 8.41 8.07 5.64
CA HIS A 118 9.12 6.79 5.68
C HIS A 118 9.93 6.69 6.98
N PRO A 119 9.73 5.65 7.82
CA PRO A 119 10.42 5.55 9.11
C PRO A 119 11.95 5.43 9.01
N ASP A 120 12.43 4.75 7.96
CA ASP A 120 13.86 4.44 7.80
C ASP A 120 14.64 5.53 7.05
N TYR A 121 13.96 6.50 6.45
CA TYR A 121 14.60 7.55 5.63
C TYR A 121 14.11 8.93 6.05
N ASN A 122 15.06 9.80 6.38
CA ASN A 122 14.74 11.18 6.74
C ASN A 122 14.19 11.96 5.54
N ASN A 123 13.11 12.68 5.77
CA ASN A 123 12.51 13.55 4.76
C ASN A 123 12.10 12.84 3.46
N VAL A 124 11.57 11.63 3.59
CA VAL A 124 11.03 10.85 2.47
C VAL A 124 9.55 10.59 2.69
N ILE A 125 8.74 10.92 1.68
CA ILE A 125 7.34 10.53 1.59
C ILE A 125 7.27 9.32 0.65
N GLY A 126 6.74 8.21 1.15
CA GLY A 126 6.55 6.97 0.40
C GLY A 126 5.13 6.80 -0.14
N ASP A 127 4.98 6.04 -1.24
CA ASP A 127 3.70 5.59 -1.77
C ASP A 127 3.32 4.25 -1.16
N LEU A 128 2.32 4.25 -0.29
CA LEU A 128 1.92 3.06 0.47
C LEU A 128 1.14 2.02 -0.34
N ARG A 129 0.67 2.37 -1.53
CA ARG A 129 -0.14 1.46 -2.37
C ARG A 129 0.64 0.23 -2.80
N TYR A 130 1.96 0.36 -2.93
CA TYR A 130 2.86 -0.69 -3.40
C TYR A 130 4.04 -0.83 -2.43
N GLY A 131 4.32 -2.05 -2.04
CA GLY A 131 5.42 -2.35 -1.12
C GLY A 131 6.25 -3.52 -1.60
N THR A 132 7.44 -3.68 -1.03
CA THR A 132 8.35 -4.78 -1.33
C THR A 132 7.67 -6.11 -1.02
N LEU A 133 7.18 -6.29 0.21
CA LEU A 133 6.32 -7.43 0.57
C LEU A 133 4.89 -6.95 0.84
N PRO A 134 3.85 -7.78 0.64
CA PRO A 134 2.48 -7.34 0.76
C PRO A 134 2.06 -6.93 2.17
N TYR A 135 2.79 -7.33 3.20
CA TYR A 135 2.52 -6.97 4.60
C TYR A 135 3.42 -5.86 5.14
N ASP A 136 4.36 -5.31 4.33
CA ASP A 136 5.38 -4.38 4.80
C ASP A 136 5.10 -2.93 4.34
N TYR A 137 5.49 -1.94 5.15
CA TYR A 137 5.43 -0.52 4.78
C TYR A 137 6.49 -0.11 3.76
N LYS A 138 7.53 -0.93 3.52
CA LYS A 138 8.64 -0.61 2.61
C LYS A 138 8.13 -0.32 1.21
N ALA A 139 7.91 0.96 0.92
CA ALA A 139 7.43 1.43 -0.37
C ALA A 139 8.44 1.14 -1.48
N LEU A 140 7.95 1.00 -2.73
CA LEU A 140 8.83 0.81 -3.89
C LEU A 140 9.48 2.11 -4.36
N TRP A 141 8.86 3.25 -4.06
CA TRP A 141 9.32 4.60 -4.43
C TRP A 141 8.73 5.66 -3.52
N GLY A 142 9.33 6.82 -3.60
CA GLY A 142 8.90 7.98 -2.85
C GLY A 142 9.46 9.27 -3.44
N ILE A 143 9.28 10.37 -2.70
CA ILE A 143 9.95 11.63 -2.95
C ILE A 143 10.71 12.06 -1.70
N GLN A 144 11.94 12.51 -1.90
CA GLN A 144 12.76 13.13 -0.86
C GLN A 144 12.63 14.65 -0.94
N PHE A 145 12.45 15.29 0.20
CA PHE A 145 12.20 16.72 0.30
C PHE A 145 13.16 17.41 1.28
N ASP A 146 13.35 18.71 1.13
CA ASP A 146 14.11 19.56 2.07
C ASP A 146 13.26 20.78 2.44
N LEU A 147 12.71 20.81 3.64
CA LEU A 147 11.88 21.93 4.13
C LEU A 147 12.60 23.26 4.16
N LYS A 148 13.96 23.26 4.19
CA LYS A 148 14.77 24.47 4.16
C LYS A 148 14.87 25.10 2.76
N LYS A 149 14.41 24.37 1.74
CA LYS A 149 14.48 24.80 0.34
C LYS A 149 13.10 24.71 -0.34
N PRO A 150 12.12 25.50 0.08
CA PRO A 150 10.76 25.43 -0.45
C PRO A 150 10.67 25.69 -1.96
N GLU A 151 11.61 26.45 -2.52
CA GLU A 151 11.69 26.76 -3.95
C GLU A 151 12.48 25.72 -4.77
N SER A 152 12.83 24.59 -4.17
CA SER A 152 13.47 23.47 -4.87
C SER A 152 12.47 22.34 -5.05
N HIS A 153 12.61 21.59 -6.16
CA HIS A 153 11.82 20.40 -6.38
C HIS A 153 12.18 19.28 -5.40
N ALA A 154 11.19 18.46 -5.05
CA ALA A 154 11.43 17.17 -4.40
C ALA A 154 12.11 16.19 -5.37
N ASN A 155 13.00 15.36 -4.86
CA ASN A 155 13.70 14.35 -5.65
C ASN A 155 12.95 13.02 -5.61
N PHE A 156 12.72 12.41 -6.78
CA PHE A 156 12.23 11.04 -6.84
C PHE A 156 13.29 10.08 -6.27
N VAL A 157 12.86 9.16 -5.39
CA VAL A 157 13.73 8.14 -4.82
C VAL A 157 13.17 6.74 -5.10
N ASN A 158 14.07 5.86 -5.59
CA ASN A 158 13.77 4.45 -5.75
C ASN A 158 14.13 3.74 -4.44
N LEU A 159 13.13 3.12 -3.81
CA LEU A 159 13.27 2.45 -2.52
C LEU A 159 13.22 0.92 -2.64
N ARG A 160 13.24 0.41 -3.87
CA ARG A 160 13.17 -1.03 -4.12
C ARG A 160 14.37 -1.75 -3.56
N ASN A 161 14.09 -2.75 -2.74
CA ASN A 161 15.10 -3.69 -2.26
C ASN A 161 14.56 -5.12 -2.45
N PHE A 162 15.04 -5.81 -3.47
CA PHE A 162 14.66 -7.18 -3.80
C PHE A 162 15.90 -8.07 -3.61
N ASP A 163 16.14 -8.48 -2.39
CA ASP A 163 17.19 -9.45 -2.03
C ASP A 163 16.69 -10.90 -2.14
N GLN A 164 17.55 -11.86 -1.82
CA GLN A 164 17.19 -13.28 -1.86
C GLN A 164 16.11 -13.63 -0.83
N ASP A 165 16.13 -12.97 0.31
CA ASP A 165 15.13 -13.17 1.38
C ASP A 165 13.75 -12.73 0.93
N TYR A 166 13.67 -11.61 0.18
CA TYR A 166 12.43 -11.16 -0.45
C TYR A 166 11.80 -12.26 -1.33
N TYR A 167 12.57 -12.83 -2.27
CA TYR A 167 12.01 -13.84 -3.18
C TYR A 167 11.57 -15.10 -2.44
N SER A 168 12.36 -15.54 -1.47
CA SER A 168 12.03 -16.70 -0.62
C SER A 168 10.70 -16.48 0.12
N GLU A 169 10.56 -15.33 0.78
CA GLU A 169 9.38 -14.99 1.57
C GLU A 169 8.14 -14.80 0.67
N PHE A 170 8.28 -14.09 -0.45
CA PHE A 170 7.19 -13.90 -1.41
C PHE A 170 6.65 -15.24 -1.94
N TRP A 171 7.54 -16.17 -2.30
CA TRP A 171 7.11 -17.49 -2.78
C TRP A 171 6.46 -18.35 -1.70
N LYS A 172 6.90 -18.24 -0.43
CA LYS A 172 6.21 -18.89 0.70
C LYS A 172 4.79 -18.36 0.84
N MET A 173 4.63 -17.06 0.82
CA MET A 173 3.33 -16.40 0.94
C MET A 173 2.38 -16.74 -0.22
N LEU A 174 2.89 -16.81 -1.46
CA LEU A 174 2.12 -17.20 -2.63
C LEU A 174 1.62 -18.65 -2.56
N LYS A 175 2.29 -19.50 -1.77
CA LYS A 175 1.86 -20.86 -1.44
C LYS A 175 0.99 -20.93 -0.17
N GLY A 176 0.61 -19.76 0.39
CA GLY A 176 -0.17 -19.65 1.61
C GLY A 176 0.59 -20.08 2.87
N LYS A 177 1.92 -20.02 2.87
CA LYS A 177 2.75 -20.29 4.04
C LYS A 177 3.16 -18.93 4.64
N PHE A 178 2.68 -18.66 5.85
CA PHE A 178 2.95 -17.43 6.61
C PHE A 178 3.75 -17.75 7.86
#